data_ea43053c312e1a8622830d7c47423904
#
_entry.id   ea43053c312e1a8622830d7c47423904
#
_cell.length_a   1.000
_cell.length_b   1.000
_cell.length_c   1.000
_cell.angle_alpha   90.00
_cell.angle_beta   90.00
_cell.angle_gamma   90.00
#
_symmetry.space_group_name_H-M   'P 1'
#
loop_
_entity.id
_entity.type
_entity.pdbx_description
1 polymer ?
#
loop_
_entity_poly.entity_id
_entity_poly.type
_entity_poly.pdbx_seq_one_letter_code
_entity_poly.pdbx_strand_id
1 'polypeptide(L)'
;MGFTVEQECPQCGAPLQFDETDHLIHCPYCDVNSFLFTPDYIRYVLPQKASGKDIIYVPYLRFKGAVYYCRGSTTGYRVVDITHIGLKLHNMPLSLGLRPQAMKMRFVTPDIKGTFLRFSLKASEILARASKLSTGTTNEQILHRAFIGETMSLIYLPLYMEGDKLFDGVVNRLVANLKPEAQVGIESAIIKNPRWRIRFIPTLCPRCGWTLKGEMDSVVLTCDNCRTLWEAREGRFVQVSHSLVLGKDSNTFYLPFWKMRADTKGLNIKTFSDFIRLTNQP
;
A
#
# COMPACT_ATOMS: atom_id res chain seq x y z
N MET A 1 2.32 -13.14 2.48
CA MET A 1 3.77 -12.83 2.49
C MET A 1 3.95 -11.40 1.99
N GLY A 2 4.77 -10.61 2.66
CA GLY A 2 5.16 -9.25 2.24
C GLY A 2 6.48 -9.27 1.45
N PHE A 3 7.02 -8.10 1.21
CA PHE A 3 8.37 -7.93 0.70
C PHE A 3 9.17 -7.04 1.65
N THR A 4 10.49 -7.15 1.58
CA THR A 4 11.41 -6.34 2.36
C THR A 4 11.72 -5.04 1.63
N VAL A 5 11.71 -3.94 2.37
CA VAL A 5 12.08 -2.60 1.90
C VAL A 5 13.48 -2.26 2.41
N GLU A 6 14.35 -1.78 1.53
CA GLU A 6 15.67 -1.25 1.90
C GLU A 6 15.63 0.28 1.84
N GLN A 7 16.08 0.92 2.92
CA GLN A 7 16.12 2.37 3.03
C GLN A 7 17.29 2.81 3.93
N GLU A 8 17.86 3.96 3.66
CA GLU A 8 18.80 4.59 4.58
C GLU A 8 18.05 5.31 5.70
N CYS A 9 18.59 5.22 6.92
CA CYS A 9 18.04 5.94 8.05
C CYS A 9 18.08 7.45 7.80
N PRO A 10 16.97 8.17 7.93
CA PRO A 10 16.92 9.61 7.67
C PRO A 10 17.75 10.42 8.67
N GLN A 11 18.12 9.83 9.81
CA GLN A 11 18.88 10.51 10.85
C GLN A 11 20.40 10.27 10.76
N CYS A 12 20.84 9.02 10.55
CA CYS A 12 22.26 8.66 10.58
C CYS A 12 22.79 8.06 9.27
N GLY A 13 21.95 7.83 8.27
CA GLY A 13 22.35 7.26 6.98
C GLY A 13 22.61 5.75 7.00
N ALA A 14 22.47 5.07 8.13
CA ALA A 14 22.70 3.62 8.22
C ALA A 14 21.65 2.84 7.42
N PRO A 15 22.02 1.68 6.84
CA PRO A 15 21.08 0.86 6.07
C PRO A 15 20.04 0.21 6.98
N LEU A 16 18.77 0.32 6.60
CA LEU A 16 17.62 -0.27 7.27
C LEU A 16 16.93 -1.25 6.36
N GLN A 17 16.37 -2.30 6.96
CA GLN A 17 15.48 -3.26 6.29
C GLN A 17 14.26 -3.48 7.17
N PHE A 18 13.06 -3.41 6.58
CA PHE A 18 11.79 -3.57 7.26
C PHE A 18 10.74 -4.10 6.30
N ASP A 19 9.61 -4.56 6.82
CA ASP A 19 8.52 -5.07 6.01
C ASP A 19 7.67 -3.94 5.43
N GLU A 20 7.00 -4.19 4.31
CA GLU A 20 6.13 -3.22 3.64
C GLU A 20 4.97 -2.70 4.50
N THR A 21 4.61 -3.45 5.54
CA THR A 21 3.54 -3.12 6.49
C THR A 21 4.02 -2.26 7.66
N ASP A 22 5.33 -2.11 7.82
CA ASP A 22 5.89 -1.36 8.94
C ASP A 22 5.72 0.14 8.73
N HIS A 23 5.10 0.77 9.71
CA HIS A 23 4.95 2.22 9.78
C HIS A 23 5.90 2.83 10.79
N LEU A 24 6.16 2.13 11.89
CA LEU A 24 7.13 2.55 12.92
C LEU A 24 8.47 1.90 12.63
N ILE A 25 9.43 2.70 12.19
CA ILE A 25 10.77 2.25 11.80
C ILE A 25 11.75 2.58 12.91
N HIS A 26 12.36 1.55 13.48
CA HIS A 26 13.44 1.68 14.46
C HIS A 26 14.80 1.55 13.80
N CYS A 27 15.71 2.48 14.08
CA CYS A 27 17.08 2.40 13.63
C CYS A 27 17.99 1.82 14.74
N PRO A 28 18.56 0.62 14.56
CA PRO A 28 19.40 -0.01 15.59
C PRO A 28 20.77 0.68 15.74
N TYR A 29 21.15 1.58 14.84
CA TYR A 29 22.44 2.27 14.86
C TYR A 29 22.40 3.57 15.66
N CYS A 30 21.32 4.33 15.57
CA CYS A 30 21.17 5.61 16.28
C CYS A 30 20.04 5.61 17.31
N ASP A 31 19.37 4.47 17.49
CA ASP A 31 18.28 4.25 18.46
C ASP A 31 17.07 5.20 18.29
N VAL A 32 16.89 5.74 17.08
CA VAL A 32 15.78 6.65 16.77
C VAL A 32 14.63 5.92 16.11
N ASN A 33 13.43 6.17 16.62
CA ASN A 33 12.18 5.75 15.99
C ASN A 33 11.64 6.84 15.08
N SER A 34 11.20 6.44 13.89
CA SER A 34 10.57 7.32 12.91
C SER A 34 9.28 6.70 12.39
N PHE A 35 8.24 7.49 12.24
CA PHE A 35 6.97 7.04 11.66
C PHE A 35 6.94 7.35 10.17
N LEU A 36 6.74 6.32 9.35
CA LEU A 36 6.64 6.42 7.90
C LEU A 36 5.28 6.99 7.51
N PHE A 37 5.28 8.13 6.82
CA PHE A 37 4.07 8.77 6.32
C PHE A 37 4.17 9.07 4.82
N THR A 38 3.08 8.81 4.12
CA THR A 38 2.86 9.25 2.73
C THR A 38 1.43 9.77 2.58
N PRO A 39 1.20 10.84 1.81
CA PRO A 39 -0.14 11.41 1.63
C PRO A 39 -1.06 10.55 0.75
N ASP A 40 -0.49 9.66 -0.04
CA ASP A 40 -1.19 8.77 -0.97
C ASP A 40 -0.53 7.38 -0.98
N TYR A 41 -0.41 6.73 -2.14
CA TYR A 41 0.25 5.42 -2.25
C TYR A 41 1.74 5.51 -1.91
N ILE A 42 2.24 4.56 -1.12
CA ILE A 42 3.67 4.30 -1.04
C ILE A 42 4.15 3.84 -2.43
N ARG A 43 5.29 4.37 -2.86
CA ARG A 43 5.88 4.07 -4.16
C ARG A 43 7.20 3.38 -4.01
N TYR A 44 7.30 2.22 -4.64
CA TYR A 44 8.49 1.40 -4.67
C TYR A 44 9.04 1.27 -6.08
N VAL A 45 10.34 1.00 -6.19
CA VAL A 45 10.99 0.59 -7.43
C VAL A 45 11.55 -0.81 -7.28
N LEU A 46 11.42 -1.61 -8.32
CA LEU A 46 12.15 -2.86 -8.47
C LEU A 46 13.64 -2.58 -8.73
N PRO A 47 14.55 -3.40 -8.19
CA PRO A 47 15.98 -3.25 -8.48
C PRO A 47 16.23 -3.44 -9.98
N GLN A 48 17.11 -2.63 -10.55
CA GLN A 48 17.47 -2.69 -11.96
C GLN A 48 18.91 -3.13 -12.16
N LYS A 49 19.18 -3.83 -13.27
CA LYS A 49 20.50 -4.28 -13.71
C LYS A 49 21.01 -3.53 -14.95
N ALA A 50 20.18 -2.70 -15.56
CA ALA A 50 20.47 -1.97 -16.79
C ALA A 50 21.31 -0.71 -16.50
N SER A 51 22.60 -0.88 -16.28
CA SER A 51 23.53 0.24 -16.06
C SER A 51 23.72 1.07 -17.33
N GLY A 52 23.72 2.41 -17.21
CA GLY A 52 23.98 3.34 -18.31
C GLY A 52 22.84 3.47 -19.35
N LYS A 53 21.64 2.94 -19.05
CA LYS A 53 20.47 3.08 -19.91
C LYS A 53 19.50 4.13 -19.36
N ASP A 54 18.75 4.76 -20.26
CA ASP A 54 17.65 5.64 -19.89
C ASP A 54 16.45 4.81 -19.43
N ILE A 55 16.18 4.85 -18.13
CA ILE A 55 15.14 4.02 -17.49
C ILE A 55 13.79 4.69 -17.53
N ILE A 56 12.79 3.91 -17.96
CA ILE A 56 11.36 4.26 -17.94
C ILE A 56 10.68 3.41 -16.83
N TYR A 57 10.10 4.05 -15.83
CA TYR A 57 9.44 3.41 -14.71
C TYR A 57 7.94 3.30 -14.95
N VAL A 58 7.45 2.08 -15.14
CA VAL A 58 6.04 1.77 -15.40
C VAL A 58 5.33 1.40 -14.10
N PRO A 59 4.25 2.11 -13.69
CA PRO A 59 3.56 1.86 -12.43
C PRO A 59 2.67 0.62 -12.49
N TYR A 60 2.76 -0.20 -11.46
CA TYR A 60 1.85 -1.29 -11.15
C TYR A 60 1.19 -1.03 -9.81
N LEU A 61 -0.14 -1.08 -9.75
CA LEU A 61 -0.84 -1.10 -8.49
C LEU A 61 -0.70 -2.47 -7.87
N ARG A 62 -0.27 -2.52 -6.61
CA ARG A 62 -0.32 -3.71 -5.78
C ARG A 62 -1.41 -3.55 -4.74
N PHE A 63 -2.19 -4.58 -4.57
CA PHE A 63 -3.16 -4.74 -3.50
C PHE A 63 -2.89 -6.07 -2.78
N LYS A 64 -2.68 -5.98 -1.48
CA LYS A 64 -2.59 -7.11 -0.57
C LYS A 64 -3.69 -6.96 0.48
N GLY A 65 -4.48 -7.99 0.71
CA GLY A 65 -5.60 -7.93 1.62
C GLY A 65 -6.59 -9.06 1.40
N ALA A 66 -7.85 -8.81 1.71
CA ALA A 66 -8.95 -9.75 1.52
C ALA A 66 -10.00 -9.22 0.56
N VAL A 67 -10.50 -10.10 -0.28
CA VAL A 67 -11.70 -9.88 -1.09
C VAL A 67 -12.84 -10.67 -0.48
N TYR A 68 -13.84 -9.96 0.02
CA TYR A 68 -15.10 -10.53 0.51
C TYR A 68 -16.11 -10.56 -0.61
N TYR A 69 -16.91 -11.59 -0.69
CA TYR A 69 -17.93 -11.73 -1.71
C TYR A 69 -19.18 -12.41 -1.17
N CYS A 70 -20.33 -12.05 -1.75
CA CYS A 70 -21.62 -12.69 -1.50
C CYS A 70 -22.02 -13.48 -2.74
N ARG A 71 -22.38 -14.77 -2.55
CA ARG A 71 -22.94 -15.67 -3.58
C ARG A 71 -24.28 -16.20 -3.06
N GLY A 72 -25.37 -15.78 -3.68
CA GLY A 72 -26.68 -16.10 -3.15
C GLY A 72 -26.82 -15.67 -1.68
N SER A 73 -27.08 -16.61 -0.79
CA SER A 73 -27.20 -16.41 0.66
C SER A 73 -25.89 -16.64 1.44
N THR A 74 -24.80 -16.98 0.75
CA THR A 74 -23.52 -17.28 1.42
C THR A 74 -22.52 -16.16 1.25
N THR A 75 -21.74 -15.90 2.30
CA THR A 75 -20.60 -15.00 2.25
C THR A 75 -19.30 -15.78 2.33
N GLY A 76 -18.30 -15.30 1.62
CA GLY A 76 -16.97 -15.88 1.66
C GLY A 76 -15.90 -14.81 1.54
N TYR A 77 -14.67 -15.19 1.81
CA TYR A 77 -13.53 -14.31 1.57
C TYR A 77 -12.33 -15.07 0.99
N ARG A 78 -11.46 -14.34 0.38
CA ARG A 78 -10.17 -14.86 -0.11
C ARG A 78 -9.07 -13.83 0.14
N VAL A 79 -7.97 -14.28 0.72
CA VAL A 79 -6.75 -13.47 0.81
C VAL A 79 -6.13 -13.38 -0.57
N VAL A 80 -5.77 -12.18 -0.97
CA VAL A 80 -5.20 -11.88 -2.29
C VAL A 80 -3.97 -10.99 -2.14
N ASP A 81 -2.98 -11.26 -2.97
CA ASP A 81 -1.80 -10.41 -3.19
C ASP A 81 -1.63 -10.31 -4.71
N ILE A 82 -1.99 -9.19 -5.26
CA ILE A 82 -2.07 -8.97 -6.69
C ILE A 82 -1.36 -7.70 -7.12
N THR A 83 -0.75 -7.75 -8.30
CA THR A 83 -0.25 -6.57 -8.99
C THR A 83 -0.94 -6.44 -10.33
N HIS A 84 -1.18 -5.22 -10.78
CA HIS A 84 -1.75 -4.94 -12.09
C HIS A 84 -1.17 -3.64 -12.63
N ILE A 85 -0.87 -3.63 -13.94
CA ILE A 85 -0.37 -2.43 -14.62
C ILE A 85 -1.33 -1.26 -14.39
N GLY A 86 -0.78 -0.07 -14.11
CA GLY A 86 -1.53 1.13 -13.71
C GLY A 86 -1.90 2.06 -14.85
N LEU A 87 -1.59 1.70 -16.09
CA LEU A 87 -1.90 2.50 -17.28
C LEU A 87 -2.23 1.60 -18.47
N LYS A 88 -2.83 2.19 -19.52
CA LYS A 88 -3.17 1.46 -20.75
C LYS A 88 -1.96 1.46 -21.68
N LEU A 89 -1.17 0.42 -21.61
CA LEU A 89 -0.10 0.13 -22.58
C LEU A 89 -0.30 -1.26 -23.16
N HIS A 90 -0.25 -1.36 -24.49
CA HIS A 90 -0.31 -2.65 -25.19
C HIS A 90 1.03 -3.38 -25.05
N ASN A 91 0.96 -4.70 -25.10
CA ASN A 91 2.13 -5.59 -25.06
C ASN A 91 2.97 -5.53 -23.76
N MET A 92 2.39 -5.02 -22.67
CA MET A 92 3.00 -5.02 -21.35
C MET A 92 2.46 -6.15 -20.48
N PRO A 93 3.29 -6.73 -19.60
CA PRO A 93 2.80 -7.67 -18.61
C PRO A 93 1.69 -7.06 -17.77
N LEU A 94 0.56 -7.73 -17.65
CA LEU A 94 -0.56 -7.23 -16.83
C LEU A 94 -0.25 -7.26 -15.33
N SER A 95 0.66 -8.17 -14.89
CA SER A 95 1.06 -8.35 -13.50
C SER A 95 2.57 -8.54 -13.39
N LEU A 96 3.13 -8.16 -12.25
CA LEU A 96 4.52 -8.42 -11.89
C LEU A 96 4.76 -9.87 -11.42
N GLY A 97 3.69 -10.64 -11.17
CA GLY A 97 3.78 -11.98 -10.60
C GLY A 97 4.39 -11.94 -9.19
N LEU A 98 5.30 -12.88 -8.92
CA LEU A 98 5.99 -13.03 -7.63
C LEU A 98 7.23 -12.13 -7.48
N ARG A 99 7.53 -11.25 -8.42
CA ARG A 99 8.74 -10.41 -8.37
C ARG A 99 8.83 -9.56 -7.10
N PRO A 100 7.73 -8.91 -6.65
CA PRO A 100 7.80 -8.12 -5.42
C PRO A 100 8.24 -8.92 -4.19
N GLN A 101 7.76 -10.16 -4.06
CA GLN A 101 8.10 -11.03 -2.92
C GLN A 101 9.53 -11.62 -3.01
N ALA A 102 10.07 -11.68 -4.23
CA ALA A 102 11.39 -12.29 -4.49
C ALA A 102 12.54 -11.29 -4.46
N MET A 103 12.26 -10.00 -4.38
CA MET A 103 13.25 -8.92 -4.51
C MET A 103 13.12 -7.93 -3.37
N LYS A 104 14.25 -7.33 -2.99
CA LYS A 104 14.27 -6.20 -2.07
C LYS A 104 13.85 -4.94 -2.83
N MET A 105 12.92 -4.22 -2.26
CA MET A 105 12.35 -3.00 -2.84
C MET A 105 13.02 -1.77 -2.25
N ARG A 106 13.03 -0.69 -3.02
CA ARG A 106 13.42 0.62 -2.54
C ARG A 106 12.28 1.60 -2.73
N PHE A 107 12.21 2.60 -1.87
CA PHE A 107 11.28 3.72 -2.10
C PHE A 107 11.67 4.52 -3.33
N VAL A 108 10.67 5.12 -3.97
CA VAL A 108 10.91 6.16 -4.96
C VAL A 108 11.37 7.42 -4.24
N THR A 109 12.62 7.78 -4.45
CA THR A 109 13.28 8.95 -3.87
C THR A 109 13.78 9.88 -4.98
N PRO A 110 14.06 11.17 -4.70
CA PRO A 110 14.49 12.12 -5.73
C PRO A 110 15.83 11.82 -6.41
N ASP A 111 16.65 10.96 -5.80
CA ASP A 111 17.94 10.51 -6.36
C ASP A 111 17.80 9.44 -7.44
N ILE A 112 16.62 8.79 -7.55
CA ILE A 112 16.37 7.78 -8.58
C ILE A 112 16.24 8.46 -9.93
N LYS A 113 17.24 8.24 -10.78
CA LYS A 113 17.28 8.77 -12.15
C LYS A 113 16.41 7.93 -13.08
N GLY A 114 15.64 8.60 -13.92
CA GLY A 114 14.78 7.97 -14.93
C GLY A 114 13.46 8.70 -15.13
N THR A 115 12.66 8.19 -16.05
CA THR A 115 11.37 8.76 -16.43
C THR A 115 10.23 7.96 -15.83
N PHE A 116 9.42 8.58 -14.99
CA PHE A 116 8.27 7.94 -14.37
C PHE A 116 6.99 8.14 -15.17
N LEU A 117 6.24 7.07 -15.42
CA LEU A 117 4.94 7.14 -16.05
C LEU A 117 3.81 7.28 -15.03
N ARG A 118 2.74 7.96 -15.45
CA ARG A 118 1.58 8.26 -14.61
C ARG A 118 0.73 7.02 -14.38
N PHE A 119 0.37 6.79 -13.13
CA PHE A 119 -0.73 5.90 -12.79
C PHE A 119 -2.05 6.55 -13.20
N SER A 120 -2.75 5.97 -14.18
CA SER A 120 -3.92 6.59 -14.82
C SER A 120 -5.21 5.76 -14.73
N LEU A 121 -5.12 4.47 -14.39
CA LEU A 121 -6.30 3.62 -14.19
C LEU A 121 -6.87 3.84 -12.77
N LYS A 122 -8.18 3.74 -12.63
CA LYS A 122 -8.80 3.77 -11.30
C LYS A 122 -8.48 2.49 -10.54
N ALA A 123 -8.08 2.62 -9.28
CA ALA A 123 -7.80 1.47 -8.42
C ALA A 123 -8.99 0.49 -8.35
N SER A 124 -10.22 1.01 -8.29
CA SER A 124 -11.46 0.20 -8.31
C SER A 124 -11.60 -0.66 -9.58
N GLU A 125 -11.19 -0.15 -10.74
CA GLU A 125 -11.23 -0.92 -11.99
C GLU A 125 -10.20 -2.05 -11.98
N ILE A 126 -9.00 -1.76 -11.47
CA ILE A 126 -7.92 -2.75 -11.31
C ILE A 126 -8.35 -3.86 -10.36
N LEU A 127 -8.88 -3.50 -9.19
CA LEU A 127 -9.37 -4.46 -8.20
C LEU A 127 -10.51 -5.32 -8.74
N ALA A 128 -11.45 -4.73 -9.48
CA ALA A 128 -12.53 -5.45 -10.11
C ALA A 128 -12.04 -6.47 -11.15
N ARG A 129 -11.01 -6.13 -11.93
CA ARG A 129 -10.39 -7.06 -12.90
C ARG A 129 -9.63 -8.18 -12.20
N ALA A 130 -8.83 -7.83 -11.21
CA ALA A 130 -8.05 -8.78 -10.43
C ALA A 130 -8.93 -9.79 -9.68
N SER A 131 -10.07 -9.35 -9.15
CA SER A 131 -11.02 -10.23 -8.47
C SER A 131 -11.67 -11.26 -9.39
N LYS A 132 -11.87 -10.94 -10.67
CA LYS A 132 -12.39 -11.92 -11.65
C LYS A 132 -11.43 -13.09 -11.85
N LEU A 133 -10.12 -12.83 -11.82
CA LEU A 133 -9.08 -13.84 -11.94
C LEU A 133 -8.95 -14.71 -10.68
N SER A 134 -9.30 -14.16 -9.52
CA SER A 134 -9.10 -14.82 -8.23
C SER A 134 -10.29 -15.62 -7.71
N THR A 135 -11.52 -15.40 -8.23
CA THR A 135 -12.74 -16.01 -7.69
C THR A 135 -13.09 -17.38 -8.27
N GLY A 136 -12.30 -17.93 -9.19
CA GLY A 136 -12.54 -19.25 -9.80
C GLY A 136 -13.75 -19.31 -10.74
N THR A 137 -13.84 -20.36 -11.52
CA THR A 137 -14.92 -20.64 -12.48
C THR A 137 -16.12 -21.34 -11.81
N THR A 138 -16.71 -20.73 -10.77
CA THR A 138 -18.01 -21.23 -10.29
C THR A 138 -19.13 -20.52 -11.04
N ASN A 139 -20.14 -21.28 -11.47
CA ASN A 139 -21.32 -20.77 -12.21
C ASN A 139 -22.24 -19.86 -11.36
N GLU A 140 -21.93 -19.67 -10.07
CA GLU A 140 -22.75 -18.84 -9.18
C GLU A 140 -22.41 -17.36 -9.35
N GLN A 141 -23.46 -16.57 -9.53
CA GLN A 141 -23.33 -15.12 -9.66
C GLN A 141 -22.89 -14.49 -8.34
N ILE A 142 -21.80 -13.73 -8.38
CA ILE A 142 -21.40 -12.91 -7.25
C ILE A 142 -22.27 -11.65 -7.22
N LEU A 143 -23.06 -11.51 -6.15
CA LEU A 143 -23.98 -10.38 -5.95
C LEU A 143 -23.27 -9.13 -5.48
N HIS A 144 -22.28 -9.28 -4.59
CA HIS A 144 -21.51 -8.17 -4.03
C HIS A 144 -20.07 -8.56 -3.78
N ARG A 145 -19.17 -7.56 -3.85
CA ARG A 145 -17.75 -7.68 -3.48
C ARG A 145 -17.31 -6.48 -2.69
N ALA A 146 -16.48 -6.73 -1.68
CA ALA A 146 -15.79 -5.71 -0.93
C ALA A 146 -14.29 -6.05 -0.83
N PHE A 147 -13.45 -5.03 -0.85
CA PHE A 147 -12.01 -5.17 -0.72
C PHE A 147 -11.58 -4.52 0.59
N ILE A 148 -10.89 -5.28 1.44
CA ILE A 148 -10.28 -4.77 2.66
C ILE A 148 -8.78 -4.96 2.50
N GLY A 149 -8.06 -3.84 2.28
CA GLY A 149 -6.63 -3.83 2.05
C GLY A 149 -5.85 -3.84 3.35
N GLU A 150 -4.83 -4.69 3.43
CA GLU A 150 -3.73 -4.58 4.37
C GLU A 150 -2.76 -3.50 3.88
N THR A 151 -2.36 -3.59 2.60
CA THR A 151 -1.56 -2.57 1.94
C THR A 151 -2.06 -2.29 0.52
N MET A 152 -1.89 -1.04 0.09
CA MET A 152 -2.08 -0.62 -1.28
C MET A 152 -0.92 0.29 -1.69
N SER A 153 -0.14 -0.12 -2.67
CA SER A 153 1.08 0.56 -3.09
C SER A 153 1.25 0.59 -4.61
N LEU A 154 2.15 1.44 -5.08
CA LEU A 154 2.59 1.45 -6.47
C LEU A 154 4.00 0.88 -6.56
N ILE A 155 4.19 -0.11 -7.42
CA ILE A 155 5.50 -0.69 -7.70
C ILE A 155 5.87 -0.31 -9.14
N TYR A 156 7.03 0.31 -9.31
CA TYR A 156 7.52 0.72 -10.60
C TYR A 156 8.46 -0.34 -11.18
N LEU A 157 8.09 -0.86 -12.35
CA LEU A 157 8.92 -1.75 -13.14
C LEU A 157 9.88 -0.89 -13.98
N PRO A 158 11.21 -1.02 -13.79
CA PRO A 158 12.19 -0.36 -14.64
C PRO A 158 12.25 -1.03 -16.01
N LEU A 159 12.10 -0.24 -17.06
CA LEU A 159 12.25 -0.64 -18.46
C LEU A 159 13.25 0.26 -19.14
N TYR A 160 13.81 -0.18 -20.25
CA TYR A 160 14.62 0.67 -21.14
C TYR A 160 14.38 0.32 -22.60
N MET A 161 14.69 1.25 -23.49
CA MET A 161 14.51 1.10 -24.94
C MET A 161 15.85 0.96 -25.65
N GLU A 162 15.88 0.07 -26.65
CA GLU A 162 16.94 0.01 -27.66
C GLU A 162 16.28 0.00 -29.06
N GLY A 163 16.27 1.14 -29.70
CA GLY A 163 15.49 1.35 -30.92
C GLY A 163 14.00 1.23 -30.65
N ASP A 164 13.33 0.31 -31.35
CA ASP A 164 11.91 -0.02 -31.18
C ASP A 164 11.65 -1.13 -30.14
N LYS A 165 12.71 -1.67 -29.53
CA LYS A 165 12.62 -2.78 -28.57
C LYS A 165 12.59 -2.28 -27.15
N LEU A 166 11.61 -2.78 -26.39
CA LEU A 166 11.45 -2.50 -24.96
C LEU A 166 11.94 -3.68 -24.15
N PHE A 167 12.85 -3.43 -23.22
CA PHE A 167 13.46 -4.43 -22.35
C PHE A 167 13.07 -4.22 -20.90
N ASP A 168 12.95 -5.33 -20.17
CA ASP A 168 12.80 -5.37 -18.73
C ASP A 168 14.16 -5.14 -18.05
N GLY A 169 14.30 -4.02 -17.33
CA GLY A 169 15.55 -3.63 -16.67
C GLY A 169 15.92 -4.50 -15.46
N VAL A 170 15.00 -5.32 -14.95
CA VAL A 170 15.26 -6.23 -13.83
C VAL A 170 15.99 -7.48 -14.29
N VAL A 171 15.55 -8.06 -15.43
CA VAL A 171 16.03 -9.34 -15.95
C VAL A 171 16.74 -9.24 -17.29
N ASN A 172 16.84 -8.04 -17.86
CA ASN A 172 17.44 -7.76 -19.16
C ASN A 172 16.86 -8.61 -20.31
N ARG A 173 15.53 -8.76 -20.33
CA ARG A 173 14.81 -9.53 -21.35
C ARG A 173 13.91 -8.63 -22.18
N LEU A 174 13.79 -8.96 -23.47
CA LEU A 174 12.84 -8.31 -24.37
C LEU A 174 11.40 -8.49 -23.85
N VAL A 175 10.67 -7.41 -23.68
CA VAL A 175 9.26 -7.37 -23.30
C VAL A 175 8.38 -7.28 -24.56
N ALA A 176 8.70 -6.33 -25.44
CA ALA A 176 7.92 -6.07 -26.65
C ALA A 176 8.72 -5.33 -27.71
N ASN A 177 8.31 -5.45 -28.97
CA ASN A 177 8.63 -4.50 -30.03
C ASN A 177 7.53 -3.44 -30.03
N LEU A 178 7.90 -2.17 -29.86
CA LEU A 178 6.95 -1.07 -29.76
C LEU A 178 6.60 -0.55 -31.13
N LYS A 179 5.31 -0.45 -31.41
CA LYS A 179 4.79 0.31 -32.53
C LYS A 179 4.86 1.82 -32.23
N PRO A 180 4.89 2.69 -33.26
CA PRO A 180 4.94 4.14 -33.05
C PRO A 180 3.84 4.67 -32.11
N GLU A 181 2.63 4.11 -32.19
CA GLU A 181 1.51 4.53 -31.34
C GLU A 181 1.76 4.21 -29.86
N ALA A 182 2.46 3.12 -29.55
CA ALA A 182 2.82 2.76 -28.18
C ALA A 182 3.92 3.69 -27.62
N GLN A 183 4.84 4.15 -28.45
CA GLN A 183 5.86 5.15 -28.07
C GLN A 183 5.20 6.48 -27.70
N VAL A 184 4.27 6.97 -28.54
CA VAL A 184 3.47 8.17 -28.25
C VAL A 184 2.67 8.00 -26.95
N GLY A 185 2.14 6.79 -26.69
CA GLY A 185 1.45 6.46 -25.44
C GLY A 185 2.36 6.58 -24.21
N ILE A 186 3.61 6.12 -24.30
CA ILE A 186 4.61 6.27 -23.23
C ILE A 186 4.93 7.75 -23.01
N GLU A 187 5.22 8.50 -24.05
CA GLU A 187 5.56 9.93 -23.97
C GLU A 187 4.43 10.75 -23.32
N SER A 188 3.19 10.48 -23.70
CA SER A 188 2.00 11.17 -23.15
C SER A 188 1.77 10.85 -21.67
N ALA A 189 2.27 9.72 -21.18
CA ALA A 189 2.14 9.28 -19.81
C ALA A 189 3.25 9.78 -18.87
N ILE A 190 4.25 10.49 -19.40
CA ILE A 190 5.39 10.99 -18.59
C ILE A 190 4.92 11.97 -17.53
N ILE A 191 5.41 11.78 -16.30
CA ILE A 191 5.22 12.73 -15.22
C ILE A 191 6.35 13.74 -15.23
N LYS A 192 6.00 15.00 -15.45
CA LYS A 192 6.93 16.11 -15.32
C LYS A 192 7.05 16.48 -13.84
N ASN A 193 8.27 16.40 -13.28
CA ASN A 193 8.58 16.78 -11.89
C ASN A 193 7.73 16.04 -10.81
N PRO A 194 7.91 14.74 -10.62
CA PRO A 194 7.22 14.01 -9.59
C PRO A 194 7.54 14.58 -8.20
N ARG A 195 6.52 14.98 -7.45
CA ARG A 195 6.65 15.54 -6.09
C ARG A 195 6.36 14.51 -5.02
N TRP A 196 6.66 13.27 -5.25
CA TRP A 196 6.45 12.20 -4.27
C TRP A 196 7.55 12.25 -3.23
N ARG A 197 7.15 12.39 -1.97
CA ARG A 197 8.09 12.36 -0.85
C ARG A 197 7.53 11.49 0.25
N ILE A 198 8.28 10.50 0.59
CA ILE A 198 8.10 9.80 1.84
C ILE A 198 8.60 10.72 2.94
N ARG A 199 7.87 10.77 4.03
CA ARG A 199 8.23 11.52 5.22
C ARG A 199 8.47 10.57 6.36
N PHE A 200 9.56 10.79 7.07
CA PHE A 200 9.82 10.16 8.34
C PHE A 200 9.52 11.17 9.43
N ILE A 201 8.46 10.93 10.20
CA ILE A 201 8.01 11.83 11.26
C ILE A 201 8.70 11.38 12.55
N PRO A 202 9.42 12.25 13.26
CA PRO A 202 9.96 11.91 14.57
C PRO A 202 8.85 11.51 15.53
N THR A 203 9.01 10.39 16.23
CA THR A 203 7.99 9.83 17.14
C THR A 203 7.99 10.53 18.49
N LEU A 204 7.87 11.86 18.49
CA LEU A 204 7.77 12.68 19.70
C LEU A 204 6.31 13.10 19.92
N CYS A 205 5.85 12.95 21.16
CA CYS A 205 4.51 13.37 21.56
C CYS A 205 4.36 14.89 21.42
N PRO A 206 3.40 15.37 20.59
CA PRO A 206 3.22 16.82 20.42
C PRO A 206 2.79 17.56 21.70
N ARG A 207 2.27 16.83 22.72
CA ARG A 207 1.80 17.40 23.97
C ARG A 207 2.91 17.55 25.02
N CYS A 208 3.81 16.56 25.13
CA CYS A 208 4.78 16.52 26.24
C CYS A 208 6.24 16.25 25.82
N GLY A 209 6.50 16.04 24.51
CA GLY A 209 7.82 15.76 23.98
C GLY A 209 8.36 14.35 24.24
N TRP A 210 7.61 13.49 24.95
CA TRP A 210 8.03 12.12 25.23
C TRP A 210 7.97 11.24 23.98
N THR A 211 8.78 10.20 23.91
CA THR A 211 8.76 9.26 22.77
C THR A 211 7.43 8.51 22.70
N LEU A 212 6.81 8.50 21.52
CA LEU A 212 5.63 7.72 21.22
C LEU A 212 6.01 6.25 20.99
N LYS A 213 5.17 5.33 21.45
CA LYS A 213 5.34 3.89 21.34
C LYS A 213 4.23 3.23 20.54
N GLY A 214 4.57 2.11 19.92
CA GLY A 214 3.68 1.24 19.16
C GLY A 214 4.44 0.04 18.63
N GLU A 215 3.73 -0.92 18.06
CA GLU A 215 4.32 -1.99 17.28
C GLU A 215 4.70 -1.46 15.87
N MET A 216 5.49 -2.21 15.12
CA MET A 216 6.02 -1.75 13.82
C MET A 216 4.89 -1.44 12.82
N ASP A 217 3.79 -2.18 12.85
CA ASP A 217 2.61 -1.99 11.99
C ASP A 217 1.53 -1.07 12.59
N SER A 218 1.78 -0.48 13.77
CA SER A 218 0.80 0.38 14.44
C SER A 218 0.47 1.63 13.63
N VAL A 219 -0.81 1.89 13.45
CA VAL A 219 -1.34 3.13 12.84
C VAL A 219 -1.62 4.23 13.87
N VAL A 220 -1.73 3.84 15.16
CA VAL A 220 -1.89 4.74 16.30
C VAL A 220 -0.78 4.47 17.30
N LEU A 221 -0.09 5.53 17.70
CA LEU A 221 0.98 5.48 18.69
C LEU A 221 0.48 6.00 20.05
N THR A 222 1.07 5.48 21.12
CA THR A 222 0.73 5.85 22.51
C THR A 222 1.82 6.70 23.13
N CYS A 223 1.43 7.65 23.96
CA CYS A 223 2.35 8.36 24.87
C CYS A 223 2.14 7.88 26.29
N ASP A 224 3.09 7.12 26.85
CA ASP A 224 3.00 6.60 28.22
C ASP A 224 3.05 7.72 29.26
N ASN A 225 3.73 8.82 28.96
CA ASN A 225 3.90 9.94 29.90
C ASN A 225 2.59 10.72 30.12
N CYS A 226 1.92 11.13 29.04
CA CYS A 226 0.68 11.91 29.15
C CYS A 226 -0.60 11.15 28.78
N ARG A 227 -0.48 9.83 28.57
CA ARG A 227 -1.60 8.89 28.30
C ARG A 227 -2.49 9.31 27.15
N THR A 228 -1.87 9.79 26.06
CA THR A 228 -2.57 10.23 24.85
C THR A 228 -2.27 9.31 23.69
N LEU A 229 -3.21 9.23 22.74
CA LEU A 229 -3.10 8.46 21.51
C LEU A 229 -2.92 9.41 20.33
N TRP A 230 -2.08 9.01 19.38
CA TRP A 230 -1.69 9.84 18.23
C TRP A 230 -1.73 9.05 16.93
N GLU A 231 -2.32 9.63 15.91
CA GLU A 231 -2.36 9.12 14.54
C GLU A 231 -1.62 10.08 13.61
N ALA A 232 -0.85 9.55 12.66
CA ALA A 232 -0.19 10.38 11.66
C ALA A 232 -1.18 10.80 10.57
N ARG A 233 -1.46 12.09 10.47
CA ARG A 233 -2.29 12.71 9.41
C ARG A 233 -1.58 13.89 8.82
N GLU A 234 -1.59 14.03 7.49
CA GLU A 234 -0.99 15.18 6.78
C GLU A 234 0.47 15.46 7.16
N GLY A 235 1.21 14.41 7.53
CA GLY A 235 2.62 14.49 7.90
C GLY A 235 2.89 15.06 9.30
N ARG A 236 1.92 14.98 10.21
CA ARG A 236 2.04 15.33 11.62
C ARG A 236 1.22 14.38 12.48
N PHE A 237 1.50 14.32 13.77
CA PHE A 237 0.67 13.58 14.72
C PHE A 237 -0.54 14.41 15.15
N VAL A 238 -1.73 13.80 15.02
CA VAL A 238 -3.02 14.36 15.47
C VAL A 238 -3.54 13.48 16.59
N GLN A 239 -4.03 14.09 17.66
CA GLN A 239 -4.53 13.36 18.82
C GLN A 239 -5.81 12.59 18.46
N VAL A 240 -5.84 11.31 18.83
CA VAL A 240 -7.01 10.44 18.69
C VAL A 240 -7.83 10.49 19.98
N SER A 241 -9.10 10.83 19.85
CA SER A 241 -10.03 10.75 20.98
C SER A 241 -10.33 9.28 21.31
N HIS A 242 -10.24 8.93 22.58
CA HIS A 242 -10.56 7.59 23.07
C HIS A 242 -11.34 7.65 24.37
N SER A 243 -12.03 6.57 24.68
CA SER A 243 -12.74 6.40 25.95
C SER A 243 -12.27 5.11 26.59
N LEU A 244 -12.14 5.13 27.92
CA LEU A 244 -11.81 3.94 28.70
C LEU A 244 -13.06 3.46 29.44
N VAL A 245 -13.32 2.17 29.38
CA VAL A 245 -14.25 1.51 30.28
C VAL A 245 -13.44 1.07 31.49
N LEU A 246 -13.61 1.77 32.59
CA LEU A 246 -12.83 1.52 33.79
C LEU A 246 -13.20 0.15 34.40
N GLY A 247 -12.18 -0.66 34.64
CA GLY A 247 -12.29 -1.90 35.38
C GLY A 247 -12.42 -1.62 36.89
N LYS A 248 -12.98 -2.56 37.61
CA LYS A 248 -13.17 -2.46 39.08
C LYS A 248 -11.93 -2.93 39.86
N ASP A 249 -11.07 -3.73 39.23
CA ASP A 249 -9.95 -4.42 39.88
C ASP A 249 -8.59 -3.94 39.37
N SER A 250 -7.55 -4.06 40.19
CA SER A 250 -6.16 -3.73 39.89
C SER A 250 -5.54 -4.61 38.76
N ASN A 251 -6.11 -5.78 38.50
CA ASN A 251 -5.69 -6.75 37.49
C ASN A 251 -6.51 -6.63 36.20
N THR A 252 -6.96 -5.43 35.86
CA THR A 252 -7.75 -5.19 34.65
C THR A 252 -6.86 -5.11 33.44
N PHE A 253 -7.14 -5.93 32.40
CA PHE A 253 -6.55 -5.83 31.08
C PHE A 253 -7.46 -4.98 30.19
N TYR A 254 -6.88 -4.07 29.43
CA TYR A 254 -7.59 -3.23 28.48
C TYR A 254 -7.38 -3.76 27.06
N LEU A 255 -8.47 -4.09 26.37
CA LEU A 255 -8.46 -4.49 24.99
C LEU A 255 -8.85 -3.29 24.11
N PRO A 256 -8.12 -3.02 23.02
CA PRO A 256 -8.46 -1.95 22.11
C PRO A 256 -9.66 -2.33 21.24
N PHE A 257 -10.63 -1.42 21.11
CA PHE A 257 -11.76 -1.55 20.20
C PHE A 257 -11.90 -0.29 19.35
N TRP A 258 -12.12 -0.48 18.06
CA TRP A 258 -12.48 0.58 17.16
C TRP A 258 -14.00 0.80 17.15
N LYS A 259 -14.44 2.01 17.46
CA LYS A 259 -15.84 2.41 17.24
C LYS A 259 -15.95 2.97 15.84
N MET A 260 -16.53 2.20 14.92
CA MET A 260 -16.76 2.62 13.55
C MET A 260 -18.20 3.04 13.35
N ARG A 261 -18.41 4.09 12.54
CA ARG A 261 -19.71 4.48 12.03
C ARG A 261 -19.75 4.18 10.54
N ALA A 262 -20.75 3.42 10.11
CA ALA A 262 -20.99 3.13 8.71
C ALA A 262 -22.23 3.91 8.25
N ASP A 263 -22.10 4.63 7.14
CA ASP A 263 -23.23 5.23 6.46
C ASP A 263 -23.61 4.34 5.27
N THR A 264 -24.85 3.85 5.27
CA THR A 264 -25.38 2.98 4.23
C THR A 264 -26.31 3.77 3.31
N LYS A 265 -26.06 3.72 1.99
CA LYS A 265 -26.95 4.31 0.99
C LYS A 265 -27.85 3.21 0.39
N GLY A 266 -29.16 3.48 0.35
CA GLY A 266 -30.12 2.53 -0.22
C GLY A 266 -30.56 1.38 0.68
N LEU A 267 -30.02 1.31 1.89
CA LEU A 267 -30.38 0.31 2.90
C LEU A 267 -30.81 1.02 4.18
N ASN A 268 -31.95 0.65 4.72
CA ASN A 268 -32.46 1.25 5.97
C ASN A 268 -31.92 0.45 7.18
N ILE A 269 -30.60 0.53 7.40
CA ILE A 269 -29.92 -0.10 8.54
C ILE A 269 -29.72 0.96 9.61
N LYS A 270 -30.38 0.81 10.74
CA LYS A 270 -30.27 1.76 11.88
C LYS A 270 -29.71 1.08 13.13
N THR A 271 -29.89 -0.21 13.25
CA THR A 271 -29.49 -0.98 14.42
C THR A 271 -28.63 -2.16 14.04
N PHE A 272 -27.93 -2.74 15.04
CA PHE A 272 -27.18 -3.98 14.85
C PHE A 272 -28.10 -5.14 14.46
N SER A 273 -29.33 -5.16 14.98
CA SER A 273 -30.34 -6.16 14.59
C SER A 273 -30.72 -6.07 13.12
N ASP A 274 -30.82 -4.87 12.56
CA ASP A 274 -31.07 -4.70 11.11
C ASP A 274 -29.91 -5.23 10.28
N PHE A 275 -28.67 -5.00 10.75
CA PHE A 275 -27.46 -5.52 10.11
C PHE A 275 -27.45 -7.07 10.14
N ILE A 276 -27.73 -7.68 11.29
CA ILE A 276 -27.81 -9.15 11.42
C ILE A 276 -28.86 -9.73 10.50
N ARG A 277 -30.07 -9.13 10.43
CA ARG A 277 -31.12 -9.57 9.52
C ARG A 277 -30.69 -9.51 8.07
N LEU A 278 -30.00 -8.46 7.65
CA LEU A 278 -29.54 -8.29 6.28
C LEU A 278 -28.43 -9.29 5.91
N THR A 279 -27.51 -9.54 6.82
CA THR A 279 -26.37 -10.45 6.58
C THR A 279 -26.71 -11.92 6.85
N ASN A 280 -27.89 -12.20 7.42
CA ASN A 280 -28.31 -13.53 7.85
C ASN A 280 -27.23 -14.23 8.72
N GLN A 281 -26.53 -13.46 9.53
CA GLN A 281 -25.55 -13.95 10.49
C GLN A 281 -26.21 -14.12 11.86
N PRO A 282 -25.81 -15.15 12.64
CA PRO A 282 -26.33 -15.37 13.97
C PRO A 282 -25.93 -14.29 14.97
#